data_2752dbb189a8a07451381c4a10febf4d
#
_entry.id   2752dbb189a8a07451381c4a10febf4d
#
_cell.length_a   1.000
_cell.length_b   1.000
_cell.length_c   1.000
_cell.angle_alpha   90.00
_cell.angle_beta   90.00
_cell.angle_gamma   90.00
#
_symmetry.space_group_name_H-M   'P 1'
#
loop_
_entity.id
_entity.type
_entity.pdbx_description
1 polymer ?
#
loop_
_entity_poly.entity_id
_entity_poly.type
_entity_poly.pdbx_seq_one_letter_code
_entity_poly.pdbx_strand_id
1 'polypeptide(L)'
;MKQFMDENFLLDTKTAQDLYHNHAAKMPIIDYHCHLIPEMVANDHQFKSITELWLGGDHYKWRAMRTNGVDERFCTGTDTSDWEKFEKWAETVPYTFRNPLYHWTHLELKTAFGIDKQLSPKTAREIYDECNEKLQQPEYTARGFMRRYHVECVCTTDDPIDDLRYHKQTRESGFEIKMIPAWRPDKAMNIEKPDYAEYMNKLGEVAGVTVTTFQDMVDALQKRHDFFTENGCKLSDHGIEEFYDEPYTDSQIETIFAKAMRGQQLSAIEIRQYKHAFLKVCAEMDYAADWPQQYPYGALRDNNTLMYNKLGPDTGFDSIGEFTTAKAMSHFLNELNMEGKLTRTILYTLNPCANEVIATMLGNFQDGSCPGKIQFGSGWWFNDQLDGMTRQMNALSVLGLLSRFVGMLTDSRSFLSYPRHEYFRRLLCNLLGNDVEKGLLPNDMESLSRMVEDISYNNARNYFKFY
;
A
#
# COMPACT_ATOMS: atom_id res chain seq x y z
N MET A 1 35.17 3.61 -8.40
CA MET A 1 34.09 3.80 -7.43
C MET A 1 32.83 4.11 -8.26
N LYS A 2 31.71 3.41 -8.02
CA LYS A 2 30.44 3.74 -8.70
C LYS A 2 30.02 5.17 -8.31
N GLN A 3 29.48 5.93 -9.25
CA GLN A 3 28.89 7.23 -8.97
C GLN A 3 27.55 7.02 -8.26
N PHE A 4 27.22 7.90 -7.31
CA PHE A 4 25.93 7.84 -6.62
C PHE A 4 24.78 8.09 -7.61
N MET A 5 23.79 7.24 -7.59
CA MET A 5 22.57 7.34 -8.41
C MET A 5 22.85 7.37 -9.92
N ASP A 6 23.90 6.64 -10.38
CA ASP A 6 24.15 6.44 -11.82
C ASP A 6 23.06 5.56 -12.46
N GLU A 7 23.16 5.34 -13.78
CA GLU A 7 22.21 4.50 -14.52
C GLU A 7 22.14 3.05 -14.00
N ASN A 8 23.24 2.56 -13.37
CA ASN A 8 23.36 1.24 -12.80
C ASN A 8 23.23 1.23 -11.27
N PHE A 9 22.58 2.25 -10.71
CA PHE A 9 22.25 2.28 -9.29
C PHE A 9 21.57 0.99 -8.85
N LEU A 10 22.04 0.36 -7.77
CA LEU A 10 21.62 -0.95 -7.24
C LEU A 10 21.85 -2.16 -8.18
N LEU A 11 22.51 -2.01 -9.31
CA LEU A 11 22.79 -3.09 -10.27
C LEU A 11 24.28 -3.42 -10.27
N ASP A 12 24.67 -4.53 -9.67
CA ASP A 12 26.08 -4.86 -9.43
C ASP A 12 26.74 -5.62 -10.59
N THR A 13 25.96 -6.37 -11.35
CA THR A 13 26.46 -7.29 -12.39
C THR A 13 25.94 -6.89 -13.78
N LYS A 14 26.63 -7.36 -14.82
CA LYS A 14 26.18 -7.13 -16.21
C LYS A 14 24.84 -7.79 -16.48
N THR A 15 24.61 -8.98 -15.92
CA THR A 15 23.33 -9.68 -16.00
C THR A 15 22.21 -8.87 -15.35
N ALA A 16 22.44 -8.32 -14.15
CA ALA A 16 21.45 -7.47 -13.48
C ALA A 16 21.10 -6.21 -14.30
N GLN A 17 22.13 -5.58 -14.89
CA GLN A 17 21.95 -4.41 -15.76
C GLN A 17 21.10 -4.73 -17.00
N ASP A 18 21.38 -5.86 -17.63
CA ASP A 18 20.64 -6.31 -18.82
C ASP A 18 19.19 -6.62 -18.49
N LEU A 19 18.93 -7.40 -17.43
CA LEU A 19 17.58 -7.72 -16.93
C LEU A 19 16.78 -6.46 -16.62
N TYR A 20 17.43 -5.45 -16.01
CA TYR A 20 16.74 -4.22 -15.67
C TYR A 20 16.49 -3.34 -16.91
N HIS A 21 17.53 -2.92 -17.62
CA HIS A 21 17.41 -1.94 -18.70
C HIS A 21 16.64 -2.44 -19.92
N ASN A 22 16.79 -3.72 -20.26
CA ASN A 22 16.17 -4.29 -21.44
C ASN A 22 14.80 -4.91 -21.19
N HIS A 23 14.45 -5.22 -19.92
CA HIS A 23 13.22 -5.93 -19.56
C HIS A 23 12.42 -5.20 -18.48
N ALA A 24 12.81 -5.25 -17.21
CA ALA A 24 12.00 -4.78 -16.10
C ALA A 24 11.64 -3.27 -16.19
N ALA A 25 12.58 -2.42 -16.62
CA ALA A 25 12.37 -0.97 -16.74
C ALA A 25 11.32 -0.60 -17.80
N LYS A 26 11.10 -1.47 -18.79
CA LYS A 26 10.13 -1.23 -19.88
C LYS A 26 8.70 -1.60 -19.53
N MET A 27 8.50 -2.31 -18.42
CA MET A 27 7.19 -2.73 -17.98
C MET A 27 6.38 -1.56 -17.45
N PRO A 28 5.08 -1.46 -17.81
CA PRO A 28 4.18 -0.49 -17.19
C PRO A 28 4.06 -0.70 -15.68
N ILE A 29 3.42 0.23 -14.99
CA ILE A 29 3.12 0.13 -13.57
C ILE A 29 1.64 -0.18 -13.38
N ILE A 30 1.36 -1.26 -12.64
CA ILE A 30 0.10 -1.52 -11.97
C ILE A 30 0.35 -1.29 -10.48
N ASP A 31 -0.15 -0.17 -9.96
CA ASP A 31 -0.07 0.16 -8.54
C ASP A 31 -1.36 -0.26 -7.85
N TYR A 32 -1.43 -1.54 -7.48
CA TYR A 32 -2.65 -2.19 -6.99
C TYR A 32 -3.01 -1.83 -5.54
N HIS A 33 -2.23 -0.98 -4.89
CA HIS A 33 -2.56 -0.37 -3.60
C HIS A 33 -1.82 0.95 -3.41
N CYS A 34 -2.57 2.04 -3.33
CA CYS A 34 -2.06 3.37 -3.02
C CYS A 34 -3.09 4.19 -2.23
N HIS A 35 -2.67 5.33 -1.72
CA HIS A 35 -3.50 6.30 -1.02
C HIS A 35 -3.59 7.64 -1.78
N LEU A 36 -3.47 7.61 -3.10
CA LEU A 36 -3.66 8.82 -3.91
C LEU A 36 -5.07 9.36 -3.72
N ILE A 37 -5.19 10.68 -3.64
CA ILE A 37 -6.48 11.35 -3.51
C ILE A 37 -7.18 11.33 -4.87
N PRO A 38 -8.34 10.64 -5.02
CA PRO A 38 -9.01 10.47 -6.31
C PRO A 38 -9.39 11.81 -6.97
N GLU A 39 -9.71 12.82 -6.16
CA GLU A 39 -10.02 14.18 -6.64
C GLU A 39 -8.86 14.81 -7.40
N MET A 40 -7.62 14.60 -6.96
CA MET A 40 -6.43 15.14 -7.64
C MET A 40 -6.26 14.53 -9.03
N VAL A 41 -6.54 13.24 -9.18
CA VAL A 41 -6.49 12.58 -10.49
C VAL A 41 -7.65 13.04 -11.37
N ALA A 42 -8.87 13.10 -10.82
CA ALA A 42 -10.06 13.51 -11.57
C ALA A 42 -9.96 14.94 -12.14
N ASN A 43 -9.42 15.85 -11.35
CA ASN A 43 -9.28 17.27 -11.71
C ASN A 43 -7.93 17.59 -12.38
N ASP A 44 -7.08 16.60 -12.59
CA ASP A 44 -5.71 16.76 -13.10
C ASP A 44 -4.95 17.86 -12.35
N HIS A 45 -4.84 17.69 -11.04
CA HIS A 45 -4.33 18.68 -10.10
C HIS A 45 -2.95 19.20 -10.50
N GLN A 46 -2.82 20.53 -10.56
CA GLN A 46 -1.54 21.23 -10.74
C GLN A 46 -0.96 21.56 -9.37
N PHE A 47 0.19 21.01 -9.06
CA PHE A 47 0.84 21.21 -7.75
C PHE A 47 1.43 22.62 -7.65
N LYS A 48 1.24 23.26 -6.50
CA LYS A 48 1.74 24.61 -6.24
C LYS A 48 3.24 24.64 -5.98
N SER A 49 3.77 23.58 -5.38
CA SER A 49 5.18 23.49 -4.99
C SER A 49 5.62 22.04 -4.81
N ILE A 50 6.93 21.83 -4.83
CA ILE A 50 7.53 20.53 -4.46
C ILE A 50 7.24 20.18 -3.00
N THR A 51 7.02 21.15 -2.13
CA THR A 51 6.62 20.95 -0.74
C THR A 51 5.26 20.27 -0.63
N GLU A 52 4.27 20.73 -1.39
CA GLU A 52 2.95 20.09 -1.46
C GLU A 52 3.08 18.62 -1.87
N LEU A 53 3.85 18.34 -2.92
CA LEU A 53 4.08 16.99 -3.44
C LEU A 53 4.80 16.07 -2.45
N TRP A 54 5.79 16.59 -1.72
CA TRP A 54 6.65 15.78 -0.86
C TRP A 54 6.22 15.73 0.60
N LEU A 55 5.70 16.82 1.13
CA LEU A 55 5.43 16.96 2.56
C LEU A 55 3.94 17.04 2.88
N GLY A 56 3.07 17.05 1.87
CA GLY A 56 1.63 17.17 2.05
C GLY A 56 0.96 15.98 2.78
N GLY A 57 1.60 14.80 2.80
CA GLY A 57 1.03 13.61 3.42
C GLY A 57 2.05 12.51 3.72
N ASP A 58 3.35 12.81 3.68
CA ASP A 58 4.42 11.81 3.85
C ASP A 58 4.89 11.73 5.31
N HIS A 59 4.29 10.82 6.06
CA HIS A 59 4.67 10.58 7.45
C HIS A 59 6.07 9.98 7.63
N TYR A 60 6.70 9.40 6.60
CA TYR A 60 8.12 8.97 6.64
C TYR A 60 9.05 10.18 6.76
N LYS A 61 8.81 11.20 5.92
CA LYS A 61 9.61 12.44 5.94
C LYS A 61 9.40 13.20 7.25
N TRP A 62 8.15 13.30 7.74
CA TRP A 62 7.87 13.93 9.03
C TRP A 62 8.58 13.23 10.19
N ARG A 63 8.61 11.89 10.22
CA ARG A 63 9.38 11.13 11.24
C ARG A 63 10.86 11.48 11.21
N ALA A 64 11.47 11.53 10.02
CA ALA A 64 12.88 11.88 9.87
C ALA A 64 13.16 13.31 10.32
N MET A 65 12.31 14.28 9.94
CA MET A 65 12.43 15.67 10.35
C MET A 65 12.34 15.82 11.87
N ARG A 66 11.36 15.20 12.53
CA ARG A 66 11.23 15.19 14.00
C ARG A 66 12.47 14.56 14.66
N THR A 67 12.95 13.44 14.12
CA THR A 67 14.16 12.78 14.63
C THR A 67 15.38 13.69 14.51
N ASN A 68 15.44 14.54 13.48
CA ASN A 68 16.48 15.53 13.29
C ASN A 68 16.28 16.82 14.12
N GLY A 69 15.27 16.85 15.00
CA GLY A 69 15.00 18.00 15.89
C GLY A 69 14.21 19.14 15.23
N VAL A 70 13.57 18.89 14.09
CA VAL A 70 12.72 19.90 13.43
C VAL A 70 11.39 20.02 14.18
N ASP A 71 10.99 21.27 14.47
CA ASP A 71 9.72 21.57 15.12
C ASP A 71 8.52 21.15 14.28
N GLU A 72 7.45 20.70 14.95
CA GLU A 72 6.24 20.17 14.33
C GLU A 72 5.57 21.14 13.35
N ARG A 73 5.69 22.45 13.58
CA ARG A 73 5.14 23.48 12.69
C ARG A 73 5.69 23.39 11.26
N PHE A 74 6.93 22.86 11.07
CA PHE A 74 7.53 22.64 9.76
C PHE A 74 7.23 21.25 9.18
N CYS A 75 6.67 20.34 9.99
CA CYS A 75 6.23 19.01 9.52
C CYS A 75 4.77 19.09 9.05
N THR A 76 3.84 19.24 9.97
CA THR A 76 2.39 19.22 9.73
C THR A 76 1.70 20.56 9.95
N GLY A 77 2.38 21.58 10.53
CA GLY A 77 1.78 22.89 10.82
C GLY A 77 1.33 23.63 9.57
N THR A 78 0.42 24.59 9.76
CA THR A 78 -0.19 25.41 8.69
C THR A 78 0.26 26.87 8.72
N ASP A 79 1.09 27.24 9.69
CA ASP A 79 1.57 28.61 9.94
C ASP A 79 2.97 28.88 9.36
N THR A 80 3.49 27.96 8.55
CA THR A 80 4.79 28.07 7.86
C THR A 80 4.60 27.99 6.36
N SER A 81 5.46 28.67 5.61
CA SER A 81 5.45 28.63 4.14
C SER A 81 6.01 27.32 3.60
N ASP A 82 5.70 27.03 2.34
CA ASP A 82 6.23 25.87 1.62
C ASP A 82 7.76 25.88 1.55
N TRP A 83 8.37 27.07 1.39
CA TRP A 83 9.82 27.20 1.41
C TRP A 83 10.43 26.84 2.77
N GLU A 84 9.87 27.35 3.87
CA GLU A 84 10.40 27.03 5.21
C GLU A 84 10.33 25.54 5.51
N LYS A 85 9.24 24.85 5.11
CA LYS A 85 9.13 23.40 5.25
C LYS A 85 10.18 22.66 4.39
N PHE A 86 10.31 23.07 3.13
CA PHE A 86 11.29 22.47 2.21
C PHE A 86 12.72 22.66 2.69
N GLU A 87 13.06 23.86 3.18
CA GLU A 87 14.37 24.15 3.74
C GLU A 87 14.69 23.21 4.93
N LYS A 88 13.72 22.97 5.84
CA LYS A 88 13.88 22.03 6.95
C LYS A 88 14.00 20.57 6.48
N TRP A 89 13.33 20.21 5.42
CA TRP A 89 13.57 18.92 4.77
C TRP A 89 14.98 18.83 4.17
N ALA A 90 15.42 19.84 3.46
CA ALA A 90 16.77 19.91 2.89
C ALA A 90 17.88 19.89 3.96
N GLU A 91 17.64 20.49 5.13
CA GLU A 91 18.51 20.38 6.30
C GLU A 91 18.56 18.94 6.85
N THR A 92 17.46 18.20 6.73
CA THR A 92 17.32 16.83 7.26
C THR A 92 17.96 15.79 6.34
N VAL A 93 17.87 15.96 5.02
CA VAL A 93 18.31 14.96 4.02
C VAL A 93 19.74 14.47 4.23
N PRO A 94 20.77 15.30 4.50
CA PRO A 94 22.13 14.82 4.76
C PRO A 94 22.26 13.87 5.96
N TYR A 95 21.31 13.92 6.91
CA TYR A 95 21.27 13.02 8.06
C TYR A 95 20.54 11.70 7.79
N THR A 96 19.94 11.56 6.58
CA THR A 96 19.25 10.33 6.18
C THR A 96 20.15 9.30 5.48
N PHE A 97 21.49 9.43 5.55
CA PHE A 97 22.39 8.40 5.05
C PHE A 97 22.05 7.03 5.63
N ARG A 98 21.96 6.01 4.77
CA ARG A 98 21.47 4.65 5.04
C ARG A 98 19.97 4.53 5.33
N ASN A 99 19.23 5.63 5.49
CA ASN A 99 17.77 5.60 5.50
C ASN A 99 17.27 5.61 4.04
N PRO A 100 16.19 4.88 3.70
CA PRO A 100 15.65 4.85 2.33
C PRO A 100 15.28 6.23 1.80
N LEU A 101 14.93 7.18 2.66
CA LEU A 101 14.60 8.56 2.26
C LEU A 101 15.74 9.25 1.51
N TYR A 102 17.01 8.89 1.76
CA TYR A 102 18.12 9.42 0.99
C TYR A 102 18.09 8.97 -0.47
N HIS A 103 17.85 7.67 -0.68
CA HIS A 103 17.71 7.10 -2.03
C HIS A 103 16.46 7.62 -2.74
N TRP A 104 15.31 7.57 -2.07
CA TRP A 104 14.04 7.98 -2.68
C TRP A 104 14.04 9.46 -3.05
N THR A 105 14.49 10.35 -2.16
CA THR A 105 14.59 11.79 -2.46
C THR A 105 15.38 12.06 -3.74
N HIS A 106 16.55 11.43 -3.90
CA HIS A 106 17.38 11.66 -5.07
C HIS A 106 16.91 10.92 -6.32
N LEU A 107 16.28 9.75 -6.17
CA LEU A 107 15.66 9.04 -7.29
C LEU A 107 14.44 9.82 -7.82
N GLU A 108 13.62 10.38 -6.93
CA GLU A 108 12.48 11.24 -7.28
C GLU A 108 12.95 12.52 -7.98
N LEU A 109 13.97 13.21 -7.47
CA LEU A 109 14.55 14.38 -8.12
C LEU A 109 15.07 14.06 -9.53
N LYS A 110 15.77 12.94 -9.66
CA LYS A 110 16.34 12.51 -10.94
C LYS A 110 15.26 12.13 -11.95
N THR A 111 14.33 11.27 -11.57
CA THR A 111 13.37 10.68 -12.51
C THR A 111 12.20 11.60 -12.84
N ALA A 112 11.72 12.40 -11.88
CA ALA A 112 10.65 13.34 -12.09
C ALA A 112 11.14 14.65 -12.72
N PHE A 113 12.26 15.18 -12.23
CA PHE A 113 12.71 16.54 -12.56
C PHE A 113 14.03 16.60 -13.35
N GLY A 114 14.72 15.45 -13.54
CA GLY A 114 16.02 15.44 -14.23
C GLY A 114 17.13 16.11 -13.42
N ILE A 115 17.03 16.14 -12.09
CA ILE A 115 17.98 16.78 -11.19
C ILE A 115 18.88 15.72 -10.57
N ASP A 116 20.18 15.74 -10.94
CA ASP A 116 21.22 14.86 -10.39
C ASP A 116 21.91 15.45 -9.15
N LYS A 117 21.61 16.68 -8.81
CA LYS A 117 22.18 17.43 -7.69
C LYS A 117 21.66 16.86 -6.38
N GLN A 118 22.58 16.62 -5.42
CA GLN A 118 22.21 16.16 -4.09
C GLN A 118 21.54 17.29 -3.28
N LEU A 119 20.40 16.98 -2.68
CA LEU A 119 19.66 17.91 -1.81
C LEU A 119 20.40 18.08 -0.48
N SER A 120 20.67 19.32 -0.15
CA SER A 120 21.32 19.75 1.07
C SER A 120 21.00 21.23 1.34
N PRO A 121 21.32 21.80 2.50
CA PRO A 121 21.16 23.25 2.73
C PRO A 121 21.83 24.15 1.68
N LYS A 122 22.91 23.66 1.07
CA LYS A 122 23.67 24.44 0.04
C LYS A 122 22.98 24.47 -1.32
N THR A 123 22.18 23.46 -1.62
CA THR A 123 21.53 23.29 -2.93
C THR A 123 20.00 23.47 -2.85
N ALA A 124 19.47 23.64 -1.63
CA ALA A 124 18.05 23.68 -1.36
C ALA A 124 17.30 24.73 -2.19
N ARG A 125 17.79 25.96 -2.23
CA ARG A 125 17.13 27.05 -2.95
C ARG A 125 17.08 26.79 -4.45
N GLU A 126 18.19 26.38 -5.02
CA GLU A 126 18.29 26.07 -6.46
C GLU A 126 17.35 24.91 -6.85
N ILE A 127 17.35 23.81 -6.09
CA ILE A 127 16.49 22.66 -6.36
C ILE A 127 15.00 23.02 -6.18
N TYR A 128 14.67 23.80 -5.14
CA TYR A 128 13.30 24.28 -4.91
C TYR A 128 12.78 25.10 -6.06
N ASP A 129 13.56 26.08 -6.52
CA ASP A 129 13.17 26.98 -7.60
C ASP A 129 13.04 26.20 -8.93
N GLU A 130 14.00 25.32 -9.24
CA GLU A 130 13.96 24.48 -10.47
C GLU A 130 12.76 23.53 -10.46
N CYS A 131 12.48 22.84 -9.36
CA CYS A 131 11.30 21.98 -9.25
C CYS A 131 10.00 22.77 -9.44
N ASN A 132 9.89 23.91 -8.76
CA ASN A 132 8.68 24.74 -8.84
C ASN A 132 8.45 25.37 -10.20
N GLU A 133 9.51 25.74 -10.93
CA GLU A 133 9.42 26.20 -12.32
C GLU A 133 8.87 25.07 -13.21
N LYS A 134 9.38 23.84 -13.07
CA LYS A 134 8.87 22.68 -13.81
C LYS A 134 7.43 22.36 -13.46
N LEU A 135 7.04 22.47 -12.19
CA LEU A 135 5.67 22.22 -11.73
C LEU A 135 4.62 23.18 -12.32
N GLN A 136 5.04 24.30 -12.92
CA GLN A 136 4.11 25.18 -13.67
C GLN A 136 3.82 24.70 -15.09
N GLN A 137 4.53 23.69 -15.58
CA GLN A 137 4.36 23.17 -16.94
C GLN A 137 3.22 22.15 -16.99
N PRO A 138 2.48 22.03 -18.10
CA PRO A 138 1.27 21.18 -18.20
C PRO A 138 1.52 19.69 -17.97
N GLU A 139 2.74 19.20 -18.21
CA GLU A 139 3.11 17.80 -18.04
C GLU A 139 3.49 17.43 -16.59
N TYR A 140 3.47 18.40 -15.67
CA TYR A 140 3.78 18.16 -14.23
C TYR A 140 2.53 18.24 -13.36
N THR A 141 1.41 17.76 -13.86
CA THR A 141 0.16 17.57 -13.13
C THR A 141 0.06 16.17 -12.54
N ALA A 142 -0.99 15.90 -11.76
CA ALA A 142 -1.28 14.56 -11.23
C ALA A 142 -1.30 13.50 -12.34
N ARG A 143 -2.04 13.73 -13.43
CA ARG A 143 -2.07 12.83 -14.61
C ARG A 143 -0.75 12.84 -15.38
N GLY A 144 -0.07 13.95 -15.41
CA GLY A 144 1.25 14.09 -16.03
C GLY A 144 2.30 13.19 -15.39
N PHE A 145 2.37 13.13 -14.05
CA PHE A 145 3.25 12.20 -13.34
C PHE A 145 2.88 10.74 -13.61
N MET A 146 1.59 10.39 -13.60
CA MET A 146 1.16 9.02 -13.94
C MET A 146 1.63 8.60 -15.34
N ARG A 147 1.51 9.48 -16.34
CA ARG A 147 2.02 9.22 -17.71
C ARG A 147 3.53 9.09 -17.74
N ARG A 148 4.25 10.00 -17.07
CA ARG A 148 5.73 10.01 -17.01
C ARG A 148 6.29 8.69 -16.50
N TYR A 149 5.64 8.08 -15.52
CA TYR A 149 6.06 6.80 -14.95
C TYR A 149 5.42 5.57 -15.60
N HIS A 150 4.76 5.73 -16.75
CA HIS A 150 4.13 4.65 -17.50
C HIS A 150 3.15 3.84 -16.63
N VAL A 151 2.38 4.55 -15.81
CA VAL A 151 1.31 3.93 -15.01
C VAL A 151 0.18 3.51 -15.94
N GLU A 152 -0.32 2.30 -15.76
CA GLU A 152 -1.46 1.75 -16.50
C GLU A 152 -2.71 1.66 -15.63
N CYS A 153 -2.51 1.38 -14.34
CA CYS A 153 -3.60 1.28 -13.36
C CYS A 153 -3.13 1.69 -11.97
N VAL A 154 -3.98 2.38 -11.23
CA VAL A 154 -3.85 2.61 -9.79
C VAL A 154 -5.10 2.16 -9.08
N CYS A 155 -4.93 1.54 -7.89
CA CYS A 155 -6.04 1.22 -6.99
C CYS A 155 -5.91 2.09 -5.75
N THR A 156 -6.89 2.95 -5.56
CA THR A 156 -7.00 3.83 -4.39
C THR A 156 -7.51 3.06 -3.17
N THR A 157 -7.64 3.71 -2.03
CA THR A 157 -8.15 3.09 -0.81
C THR A 157 -9.41 3.83 -0.39
N ASP A 158 -10.58 3.17 -0.50
CA ASP A 158 -11.87 3.84 -0.44
C ASP A 158 -12.78 3.21 0.62
N ASP A 159 -13.46 4.07 1.38
CA ASP A 159 -14.39 3.67 2.43
C ASP A 159 -15.76 3.25 1.84
N PRO A 160 -16.45 2.25 2.40
CA PRO A 160 -17.81 1.87 1.97
C PRO A 160 -18.81 3.02 1.80
N ILE A 161 -18.66 4.11 2.53
CA ILE A 161 -19.55 5.27 2.43
C ILE A 161 -19.22 6.24 1.30
N ASP A 162 -18.08 6.06 0.61
CA ASP A 162 -17.65 6.95 -0.46
C ASP A 162 -18.56 6.84 -1.68
N ASP A 163 -18.87 7.99 -2.28
CA ASP A 163 -19.75 8.06 -3.45
C ASP A 163 -19.05 7.75 -4.79
N LEU A 164 -17.73 7.56 -4.76
CA LEU A 164 -16.88 7.26 -5.91
C LEU A 164 -16.99 8.24 -7.10
N ARG A 165 -17.48 9.45 -6.85
CA ARG A 165 -17.72 10.47 -7.91
C ARG A 165 -16.47 10.77 -8.72
N TYR A 166 -15.29 10.80 -8.10
CA TYR A 166 -14.03 11.11 -8.77
C TYR A 166 -13.51 9.95 -9.62
N HIS A 167 -13.78 8.70 -9.22
CA HIS A 167 -13.51 7.52 -10.04
C HIS A 167 -14.39 7.54 -11.30
N LYS A 168 -15.68 7.86 -11.13
CA LYS A 168 -16.61 8.01 -12.23
C LYS A 168 -16.20 9.14 -13.17
N GLN A 169 -15.90 10.33 -12.62
CA GLN A 169 -15.43 11.49 -13.38
C GLN A 169 -14.17 11.16 -14.18
N THR A 170 -13.19 10.49 -13.59
CA THR A 170 -11.94 10.08 -14.27
C THR A 170 -12.24 9.14 -15.42
N ARG A 171 -13.07 8.13 -15.22
CA ARG A 171 -13.48 7.18 -16.25
C ARG A 171 -14.23 7.86 -17.40
N GLU A 172 -15.17 8.73 -17.08
CA GLU A 172 -15.96 9.48 -18.07
C GLU A 172 -15.16 10.55 -18.83
N SER A 173 -14.04 11.02 -18.26
CA SER A 173 -13.15 11.97 -18.95
C SER A 173 -12.35 11.35 -20.09
N GLY A 174 -12.38 10.01 -20.24
CA GLY A 174 -11.58 9.30 -21.23
C GLY A 174 -10.08 9.25 -20.91
N PHE A 175 -9.71 9.50 -19.65
CA PHE A 175 -8.31 9.36 -19.21
C PHE A 175 -7.86 7.91 -19.41
N GLU A 176 -6.71 7.73 -20.07
CA GLU A 176 -6.23 6.40 -20.50
C GLU A 176 -5.77 5.51 -19.36
N ILE A 177 -5.38 6.07 -18.22
CA ILE A 177 -4.92 5.33 -17.03
C ILE A 177 -6.12 5.00 -16.16
N LYS A 178 -6.25 3.73 -15.77
CA LYS A 178 -7.35 3.28 -14.91
C LYS A 178 -7.11 3.73 -13.46
N MET A 179 -8.12 4.36 -12.87
CA MET A 179 -8.22 4.58 -11.44
C MET A 179 -9.38 3.74 -10.91
N ILE A 180 -9.04 2.70 -10.16
CA ILE A 180 -9.97 1.69 -9.64
C ILE A 180 -10.12 1.91 -8.13
N PRO A 181 -11.35 1.97 -7.57
CA PRO A 181 -11.53 1.99 -6.13
C PRO A 181 -11.15 0.63 -5.54
N ALA A 182 -10.55 0.61 -4.35
CA ALA A 182 -10.39 -0.59 -3.56
C ALA A 182 -11.25 -0.52 -2.30
N TRP A 183 -11.97 -1.60 -2.02
CA TRP A 183 -12.90 -1.72 -0.90
C TRP A 183 -12.15 -1.86 0.42
N ARG A 184 -12.26 -0.86 1.32
CA ARG A 184 -11.62 -0.87 2.64
C ARG A 184 -12.61 -0.58 3.77
N PRO A 185 -13.28 -1.58 4.33
CA PRO A 185 -14.32 -1.40 5.33
C PRO A 185 -13.82 -1.30 6.78
N ASP A 186 -12.59 -0.86 7.01
CA ASP A 186 -11.94 -0.86 8.33
C ASP A 186 -12.72 -0.11 9.41
N LYS A 187 -13.44 0.99 9.06
CA LYS A 187 -14.25 1.71 10.04
C LYS A 187 -15.44 0.89 10.54
N ALA A 188 -16.01 0.04 9.68
CA ALA A 188 -17.05 -0.89 10.08
C ALA A 188 -16.52 -2.06 10.93
N MET A 189 -15.23 -2.38 10.83
CA MET A 189 -14.57 -3.38 11.64
C MET A 189 -14.20 -2.88 13.05
N ASN A 190 -13.90 -1.60 13.18
CA ASN A 190 -13.34 -1.02 14.41
C ASN A 190 -14.42 -0.69 15.46
N ILE A 191 -15.14 -1.73 15.89
CA ILE A 191 -16.31 -1.64 16.79
C ILE A 191 -16.02 -0.97 18.15
N GLU A 192 -14.75 -0.97 18.59
CA GLU A 192 -14.29 -0.36 19.83
C GLU A 192 -14.12 1.17 19.74
N LYS A 193 -14.21 1.76 18.55
CA LYS A 193 -14.01 3.21 18.38
C LYS A 193 -15.25 3.98 18.84
N PRO A 194 -15.06 5.15 19.47
CA PRO A 194 -16.16 5.92 20.06
C PRO A 194 -17.18 6.46 19.02
N ASP A 195 -16.77 6.62 17.79
CA ASP A 195 -17.59 7.10 16.65
C ASP A 195 -18.26 5.97 15.85
N TYR A 196 -18.13 4.72 16.33
CA TYR A 196 -18.64 3.53 15.61
C TYR A 196 -20.14 3.62 15.28
N ALA A 197 -20.98 3.97 16.27
CA ALA A 197 -22.44 4.07 16.05
C ALA A 197 -22.82 5.19 15.07
N GLU A 198 -22.08 6.30 15.07
CA GLU A 198 -22.26 7.38 14.10
C GLU A 198 -21.91 6.91 12.70
N TYR A 199 -20.79 6.18 12.55
CA TYR A 199 -20.38 5.59 11.28
C TYR A 199 -21.43 4.59 10.76
N MET A 200 -21.98 3.70 11.62
CA MET A 200 -23.04 2.77 11.23
C MET A 200 -24.31 3.48 10.73
N ASN A 201 -24.70 4.57 11.36
CA ASN A 201 -25.82 5.39 10.91
C ASN A 201 -25.55 5.96 9.50
N LYS A 202 -24.35 6.47 9.27
CA LYS A 202 -23.96 7.01 7.97
C LYS A 202 -23.86 5.94 6.88
N LEU A 203 -23.34 4.76 7.21
CA LEU A 203 -23.32 3.61 6.32
C LEU A 203 -24.77 3.22 5.93
N GLY A 204 -25.66 3.17 6.91
CA GLY A 204 -27.08 2.90 6.69
C GLY A 204 -27.75 3.92 5.77
N GLU A 205 -27.46 5.21 5.99
CA GLU A 205 -27.98 6.31 5.16
C GLU A 205 -27.57 6.14 3.68
N VAL A 206 -26.28 5.94 3.40
CA VAL A 206 -25.79 5.80 2.02
C VAL A 206 -26.22 4.49 1.36
N ALA A 207 -26.47 3.43 2.14
CA ALA A 207 -26.94 2.14 1.66
C ALA A 207 -28.50 2.06 1.56
N GLY A 208 -29.22 3.04 2.12
CA GLY A 208 -30.68 3.00 2.22
C GLY A 208 -31.18 1.85 3.11
N VAL A 209 -30.51 1.61 4.23
CA VAL A 209 -30.79 0.57 5.23
C VAL A 209 -30.78 1.21 6.61
N THR A 210 -31.77 0.89 7.46
CA THR A 210 -31.70 1.30 8.87
C THR A 210 -30.89 0.26 9.63
N VAL A 211 -29.67 0.59 10.03
CA VAL A 211 -28.74 -0.32 10.71
C VAL A 211 -29.05 -0.37 12.20
N THR A 212 -29.67 -1.46 12.66
CA THR A 212 -30.01 -1.73 14.06
C THR A 212 -29.46 -3.04 14.58
N THR A 213 -29.20 -3.99 13.70
CA THR A 213 -28.66 -5.31 13.97
C THR A 213 -27.35 -5.54 13.21
N PHE A 214 -26.61 -6.56 13.58
CA PHE A 214 -25.43 -6.99 12.80
C PHE A 214 -25.82 -7.35 11.37
N GLN A 215 -26.95 -8.04 11.20
CA GLN A 215 -27.44 -8.40 9.86
C GLN A 215 -27.78 -7.17 9.02
N ASP A 216 -28.39 -6.13 9.60
CA ASP A 216 -28.64 -4.87 8.86
C ASP A 216 -27.33 -4.22 8.38
N MET A 217 -26.26 -4.29 9.19
CA MET A 217 -24.94 -3.82 8.77
C MET A 217 -24.39 -4.65 7.62
N VAL A 218 -24.50 -5.98 7.68
CA VAL A 218 -24.10 -6.89 6.60
C VAL A 218 -24.84 -6.53 5.31
N ASP A 219 -26.15 -6.33 5.38
CA ASP A 219 -26.97 -5.96 4.24
C ASP A 219 -26.59 -4.59 3.66
N ALA A 220 -26.25 -3.63 4.53
CA ALA A 220 -25.75 -2.33 4.10
C ALA A 220 -24.39 -2.44 3.41
N LEU A 221 -23.47 -3.20 3.97
CA LEU A 221 -22.15 -3.46 3.37
C LEU A 221 -22.29 -4.19 2.03
N GLN A 222 -23.16 -5.19 1.91
CA GLN A 222 -23.39 -5.90 0.64
C GLN A 222 -23.86 -4.92 -0.45
N LYS A 223 -24.82 -4.06 -0.15
CA LYS A 223 -25.28 -3.04 -1.12
C LYS A 223 -24.14 -2.09 -1.53
N ARG A 224 -23.29 -1.73 -0.60
CA ARG A 224 -22.14 -0.87 -0.91
C ARG A 224 -21.07 -1.62 -1.69
N HIS A 225 -20.83 -2.89 -1.40
CA HIS A 225 -19.93 -3.76 -2.14
C HIS A 225 -20.40 -3.94 -3.60
N ASP A 226 -21.71 -4.14 -3.80
CA ASP A 226 -22.31 -4.19 -5.13
C ASP A 226 -22.13 -2.85 -5.87
N PHE A 227 -22.35 -1.72 -5.19
CA PHE A 227 -22.11 -0.39 -5.75
C PHE A 227 -20.63 -0.18 -6.15
N PHE A 228 -19.68 -0.66 -5.35
CA PHE A 228 -18.26 -0.62 -5.69
C PHE A 228 -17.95 -1.50 -6.91
N THR A 229 -18.57 -2.68 -6.99
CA THR A 229 -18.47 -3.58 -8.16
C THR A 229 -18.95 -2.87 -9.44
N GLU A 230 -20.11 -2.22 -9.39
CA GLU A 230 -20.68 -1.45 -10.51
C GLU A 230 -19.77 -0.28 -10.93
N ASN A 231 -18.98 0.27 -10.00
CA ASN A 231 -18.02 1.33 -10.26
C ASN A 231 -16.61 0.82 -10.60
N GLY A 232 -16.45 -0.48 -10.82
CA GLY A 232 -15.24 -1.08 -11.36
C GLY A 232 -14.25 -1.58 -10.30
N CYS A 233 -14.62 -1.61 -9.02
CA CYS A 233 -13.82 -2.23 -7.98
C CYS A 233 -13.56 -3.70 -8.29
N LYS A 234 -12.35 -4.17 -8.00
CA LYS A 234 -11.89 -5.54 -8.29
C LYS A 234 -11.10 -6.17 -7.15
N LEU A 235 -11.03 -5.53 -6.00
CA LEU A 235 -10.22 -5.99 -4.87
C LEU A 235 -10.70 -5.36 -3.56
N SER A 236 -10.41 -6.05 -2.47
CA SER A 236 -10.53 -5.50 -1.11
C SER A 236 -9.18 -5.33 -0.44
N ASP A 237 -9.17 -4.57 0.64
CA ASP A 237 -8.02 -4.30 1.49
C ASP A 237 -8.49 -4.12 2.94
N HIS A 238 -7.79 -4.76 3.89
CA HIS A 238 -8.17 -4.79 5.30
C HIS A 238 -6.95 -4.54 6.18
N GLY A 239 -6.79 -3.30 6.66
CA GLY A 239 -5.69 -2.92 7.57
C GLY A 239 -5.93 -3.43 8.99
N ILE A 240 -5.52 -4.66 9.27
CA ILE A 240 -5.70 -5.31 10.57
C ILE A 240 -4.43 -5.27 11.42
N GLU A 241 -4.58 -5.26 12.75
CA GLU A 241 -3.42 -5.41 13.64
C GLU A 241 -2.93 -6.86 13.66
N GLU A 242 -3.87 -7.79 13.75
CA GLU A 242 -3.64 -9.24 13.80
C GLU A 242 -4.80 -10.00 13.17
N PHE A 243 -4.66 -11.30 12.97
CA PHE A 243 -5.78 -12.17 12.62
C PHE A 243 -6.59 -12.55 13.85
N TYR A 244 -7.88 -12.78 13.67
CA TYR A 244 -8.83 -13.12 14.74
C TYR A 244 -9.41 -14.51 14.49
N ASP A 245 -9.47 -15.34 15.54
CA ASP A 245 -10.00 -16.73 15.49
C ASP A 245 -10.85 -17.08 16.73
N GLU A 246 -11.32 -16.06 17.47
CA GLU A 246 -12.18 -16.28 18.63
C GLU A 246 -13.50 -16.91 18.20
N PRO A 247 -13.87 -18.06 18.78
CA PRO A 247 -15.15 -18.69 18.47
C PRO A 247 -16.32 -17.82 18.93
N TYR A 248 -17.36 -17.80 18.12
CA TYR A 248 -18.58 -17.03 18.38
C TYR A 248 -19.82 -17.78 17.92
N THR A 249 -20.98 -17.29 18.34
CA THR A 249 -22.28 -17.65 17.80
C THR A 249 -22.97 -16.39 17.24
N ASP A 250 -23.88 -16.55 16.30
CA ASP A 250 -24.61 -15.41 15.71
C ASP A 250 -25.31 -14.58 16.81
N SER A 251 -25.91 -15.22 17.81
CA SER A 251 -26.54 -14.52 18.95
C SER A 251 -25.56 -13.70 19.78
N GLN A 252 -24.31 -14.16 19.92
CA GLN A 252 -23.26 -13.37 20.59
C GLN A 252 -22.90 -12.15 19.76
N ILE A 253 -22.71 -12.29 18.45
CA ILE A 253 -22.38 -11.18 17.56
C ILE A 253 -23.49 -10.12 17.55
N GLU A 254 -24.76 -10.53 17.47
CA GLU A 254 -25.89 -9.60 17.57
C GLU A 254 -25.92 -8.86 18.92
N THR A 255 -25.59 -9.54 20.01
CA THR A 255 -25.51 -8.94 21.35
C THR A 255 -24.35 -7.92 21.44
N ILE A 256 -23.18 -8.27 20.91
CA ILE A 256 -22.00 -7.40 20.87
C ILE A 256 -22.28 -6.16 20.05
N PHE A 257 -22.84 -6.34 18.85
CA PHE A 257 -23.23 -5.25 17.97
C PHE A 257 -24.22 -4.30 18.66
N ALA A 258 -25.27 -4.83 19.26
CA ALA A 258 -26.25 -4.03 19.99
C ALA A 258 -25.66 -3.24 21.16
N LYS A 259 -24.65 -3.78 21.88
CA LYS A 259 -23.88 -3.05 22.91
C LYS A 259 -23.12 -1.86 22.31
N ALA A 260 -22.39 -2.08 21.20
CA ALA A 260 -21.62 -1.04 20.53
C ALA A 260 -22.53 0.11 20.03
N MET A 261 -23.66 -0.25 19.41
CA MET A 261 -24.63 0.77 18.94
C MET A 261 -25.23 1.62 20.05
N ARG A 262 -25.18 1.16 21.32
CA ARG A 262 -25.58 1.93 22.50
C ARG A 262 -24.41 2.66 23.18
N GLY A 263 -23.21 2.61 22.61
CA GLY A 263 -22.00 3.19 23.22
C GLY A 263 -21.55 2.47 24.50
N GLN A 264 -21.93 1.21 24.69
CA GLN A 264 -21.53 0.42 25.84
C GLN A 264 -20.11 -0.14 25.64
N GLN A 265 -19.34 -0.22 26.71
CA GLN A 265 -17.99 -0.76 26.67
C GLN A 265 -18.01 -2.25 26.34
N LEU A 266 -17.17 -2.66 25.42
CA LEU A 266 -16.94 -4.06 25.03
C LEU A 266 -15.70 -4.62 25.72
N SER A 267 -15.71 -5.91 26.03
CA SER A 267 -14.51 -6.62 26.46
C SER A 267 -13.59 -6.92 25.26
N ALA A 268 -12.32 -7.18 25.54
CA ALA A 268 -11.36 -7.55 24.49
C ALA A 268 -11.80 -8.80 23.70
N ILE A 269 -12.42 -9.78 24.37
CA ILE A 269 -12.94 -10.99 23.71
C ILE A 269 -14.11 -10.65 22.78
N GLU A 270 -15.04 -9.81 23.21
CA GLU A 270 -16.17 -9.37 22.37
C GLU A 270 -15.70 -8.64 21.12
N ILE A 271 -14.69 -7.76 21.25
CA ILE A 271 -14.09 -7.06 20.11
C ILE A 271 -13.48 -8.05 19.12
N ARG A 272 -12.72 -9.05 19.60
CA ARG A 272 -12.08 -10.06 18.75
C ARG A 272 -13.11 -10.97 18.08
N GLN A 273 -14.15 -11.39 18.79
CA GLN A 273 -15.27 -12.17 18.22
C GLN A 273 -15.95 -11.40 17.09
N TYR A 274 -16.24 -10.13 17.32
CA TYR A 274 -16.85 -9.29 16.30
C TYR A 274 -15.94 -9.15 15.06
N LYS A 275 -14.66 -8.83 15.26
CA LYS A 275 -13.70 -8.67 14.16
C LYS A 275 -13.51 -9.95 13.35
N HIS A 276 -13.54 -11.12 14.02
CA HIS A 276 -13.54 -12.41 13.32
C HIS A 276 -14.78 -12.58 12.43
N ALA A 277 -15.98 -12.40 12.99
CA ALA A 277 -17.22 -12.49 12.24
C ALA A 277 -17.28 -11.49 11.07
N PHE A 278 -16.83 -10.25 11.32
CA PHE A 278 -16.78 -9.20 10.32
C PHE A 278 -15.88 -9.55 9.13
N LEU A 279 -14.62 -9.96 9.39
CA LEU A 279 -13.69 -10.34 8.33
C LEU A 279 -14.18 -11.55 7.53
N LYS A 280 -14.83 -12.51 8.19
CA LYS A 280 -15.45 -13.65 7.49
C LYS A 280 -16.53 -13.19 6.52
N VAL A 281 -17.44 -12.33 6.94
CA VAL A 281 -18.49 -11.76 6.09
C VAL A 281 -17.90 -11.01 4.89
N CYS A 282 -16.89 -10.17 5.10
CA CYS A 282 -16.20 -9.47 4.02
C CYS A 282 -15.55 -10.45 3.03
N ALA A 283 -14.86 -11.48 3.54
CA ALA A 283 -14.21 -12.49 2.69
C ALA A 283 -15.24 -13.29 1.84
N GLU A 284 -16.44 -13.54 2.36
CA GLU A 284 -17.52 -14.17 1.61
C GLU A 284 -18.06 -13.27 0.49
N MET A 285 -18.19 -11.95 0.74
CA MET A 285 -18.56 -10.96 -0.29
C MET A 285 -17.50 -10.91 -1.40
N ASP A 286 -16.22 -10.87 -1.04
CA ASP A 286 -15.09 -10.85 -1.97
C ASP A 286 -15.05 -12.12 -2.82
N TYR A 287 -15.26 -13.29 -2.20
CA TYR A 287 -15.35 -14.56 -2.93
C TYR A 287 -16.47 -14.56 -3.95
N ALA A 288 -17.66 -14.10 -3.54
CA ALA A 288 -18.84 -14.05 -4.43
C ALA A 288 -18.61 -13.12 -5.64
N ALA A 289 -17.82 -12.07 -5.49
CA ALA A 289 -17.49 -11.12 -6.56
C ALA A 289 -16.20 -11.48 -7.33
N ASP A 290 -15.53 -12.59 -7.02
CA ASP A 290 -14.21 -12.99 -7.56
C ASP A 290 -13.14 -11.89 -7.33
N TRP A 291 -13.18 -11.23 -6.19
CA TRP A 291 -12.18 -10.24 -5.82
C TRP A 291 -11.02 -10.89 -5.05
N PRO A 292 -9.76 -10.54 -5.34
CA PRO A 292 -8.65 -10.77 -4.41
C PRO A 292 -8.82 -9.90 -3.17
N GLN A 293 -8.54 -10.51 -2.02
CA GLN A 293 -8.52 -9.81 -0.72
C GLN A 293 -7.10 -9.57 -0.24
N GLN A 294 -6.86 -8.44 0.39
CA GLN A 294 -5.55 -8.06 0.91
C GLN A 294 -5.61 -7.88 2.43
N TYR A 295 -4.66 -8.47 3.14
CA TYR A 295 -4.53 -8.38 4.59
C TYR A 295 -3.14 -7.85 4.98
N PRO A 296 -2.94 -6.52 4.97
CA PRO A 296 -1.81 -5.89 5.62
C PRO A 296 -1.98 -5.92 7.14
N TYR A 297 -1.12 -6.67 7.85
CA TYR A 297 -1.21 -6.78 9.31
C TYR A 297 0.11 -6.45 10.02
N GLY A 298 0.02 -6.21 11.32
CA GLY A 298 1.17 -6.06 12.21
C GLY A 298 1.53 -4.61 12.54
N ALA A 299 0.68 -3.64 12.24
CA ALA A 299 0.88 -2.26 12.66
C ALA A 299 0.40 -2.03 14.10
N LEU A 300 1.29 -1.58 14.98
CA LEU A 300 0.94 -1.02 16.28
C LEU A 300 0.71 0.49 16.10
N ARG A 301 -0.56 0.89 16.11
CA ARG A 301 -0.97 2.24 15.73
C ARG A 301 -1.10 3.18 16.91
N ASP A 302 -0.97 4.49 16.61
CA ASP A 302 -1.28 5.59 17.53
C ASP A 302 -0.52 5.51 18.87
N ASN A 303 0.76 5.09 18.84
CA ASN A 303 1.56 4.83 20.04
C ASN A 303 1.80 6.07 20.93
N ASN A 304 1.66 7.27 20.36
CA ASN A 304 1.82 8.53 21.08
C ASN A 304 0.45 9.21 21.22
N THR A 305 -0.26 8.91 22.29
CA THR A 305 -1.60 9.45 22.58
C THR A 305 -1.63 10.99 22.59
N LEU A 306 -0.58 11.65 23.10
CA LEU A 306 -0.49 13.10 23.09
C LEU A 306 -0.51 13.66 21.66
N MET A 307 0.27 13.04 20.78
CA MET A 307 0.35 13.49 19.39
C MET A 307 -0.88 13.08 18.58
N TYR A 308 -1.47 11.91 18.86
CA TYR A 308 -2.74 11.49 18.29
C TYR A 308 -3.86 12.52 18.59
N ASN A 309 -3.99 12.96 19.85
CA ASN A 309 -4.96 13.95 20.24
C ASN A 309 -4.72 15.33 19.58
N LYS A 310 -3.48 15.64 19.22
CA LYS A 310 -3.09 16.91 18.59
C LYS A 310 -3.21 16.88 17.06
N LEU A 311 -2.83 15.78 16.40
CA LEU A 311 -2.63 15.70 14.96
C LEU A 311 -3.53 14.67 14.26
N GLY A 312 -4.16 13.77 15.00
CA GLY A 312 -4.92 12.65 14.45
C GLY A 312 -4.05 11.45 14.02
N PRO A 313 -4.67 10.45 13.37
CA PRO A 313 -4.01 9.25 12.88
C PRO A 313 -3.09 9.54 11.68
N ASP A 314 -2.27 8.55 11.31
CA ASP A 314 -1.41 8.55 10.12
C ASP A 314 -0.40 9.71 10.07
N THR A 315 0.02 10.22 11.21
CA THR A 315 0.95 11.36 11.30
C THR A 315 2.38 10.95 11.69
N GLY A 316 2.69 9.65 11.66
CA GLY A 316 4.04 9.12 11.84
C GLY A 316 4.34 8.61 13.25
N PHE A 317 3.33 8.26 14.04
CA PHE A 317 3.48 7.74 15.42
C PHE A 317 3.09 6.28 15.56
N ASP A 318 3.19 5.53 14.47
CA ASP A 318 2.97 4.09 14.41
C ASP A 318 4.29 3.32 14.40
N SER A 319 4.25 2.04 14.76
CA SER A 319 5.42 1.17 14.74
C SER A 319 5.07 -0.26 14.34
N ILE A 320 6.10 -1.05 14.10
CA ILE A 320 5.98 -2.49 13.92
C ILE A 320 5.49 -3.08 15.23
N GLY A 321 4.40 -3.87 15.16
CA GLY A 321 3.87 -4.63 16.27
C GLY A 321 4.44 -6.05 16.32
N GLU A 322 4.38 -6.65 17.49
CA GLU A 322 4.75 -8.05 17.73
C GLU A 322 3.48 -8.82 18.13
N PHE A 323 2.82 -9.40 17.12
CA PHE A 323 1.58 -10.14 17.29
C PHE A 323 1.78 -11.63 17.01
N THR A 324 1.20 -12.49 17.82
CA THR A 324 1.23 -13.95 17.63
C THR A 324 0.08 -14.39 16.73
N THR A 325 0.24 -14.20 15.41
CA THR A 325 -0.87 -14.33 14.45
C THR A 325 -0.89 -15.62 13.64
N ALA A 326 0.17 -16.42 13.63
CA ALA A 326 0.28 -17.60 12.76
C ALA A 326 -0.90 -18.58 12.93
N LYS A 327 -1.29 -18.88 14.17
CA LYS A 327 -2.39 -19.79 14.46
C LYS A 327 -3.73 -19.23 14.03
N ALA A 328 -4.01 -17.98 14.40
CA ALA A 328 -5.27 -17.32 14.05
C ALA A 328 -5.39 -17.13 12.52
N MET A 329 -4.30 -16.76 11.84
CA MET A 329 -4.24 -16.68 10.37
C MET A 329 -4.57 -18.04 9.73
N SER A 330 -3.94 -19.13 10.23
CA SER A 330 -4.21 -20.48 9.73
C SER A 330 -5.66 -20.89 9.93
N HIS A 331 -6.24 -20.60 11.10
CA HIS A 331 -7.64 -20.91 11.40
C HIS A 331 -8.59 -20.13 10.48
N PHE A 332 -8.40 -18.83 10.32
CA PHE A 332 -9.21 -17.98 9.48
C PHE A 332 -9.19 -18.44 8.00
N LEU A 333 -8.00 -18.66 7.44
CA LEU A 333 -7.87 -19.12 6.06
C LEU A 333 -8.47 -20.53 5.88
N ASN A 334 -8.28 -21.42 6.87
CA ASN A 334 -8.83 -22.76 6.82
C ASN A 334 -10.36 -22.77 6.91
N GLU A 335 -10.97 -21.91 7.73
CA GLU A 335 -12.43 -21.78 7.81
C GLU A 335 -13.02 -21.43 6.45
N LEU A 336 -12.50 -20.39 5.78
CA LEU A 336 -12.91 -20.02 4.43
C LEU A 336 -12.65 -21.13 3.41
N ASN A 337 -11.53 -21.82 3.53
CA ASN A 337 -11.16 -22.91 2.61
C ASN A 337 -12.10 -24.14 2.77
N MET A 338 -12.45 -24.49 4.00
CA MET A 338 -13.39 -25.60 4.28
C MET A 338 -14.81 -25.33 3.75
N GLU A 339 -15.19 -24.07 3.71
CA GLU A 339 -16.48 -23.63 3.13
C GLU A 339 -16.42 -23.44 1.61
N GLY A 340 -15.24 -23.61 1.01
CA GLY A 340 -15.03 -23.37 -0.43
C GLY A 340 -15.10 -21.89 -0.82
N LYS A 341 -14.88 -20.98 0.14
CA LYS A 341 -15.01 -19.52 -0.02
C LYS A 341 -13.69 -18.77 0.07
N LEU A 342 -12.55 -19.47 0.11
CA LEU A 342 -11.25 -18.79 0.10
C LEU A 342 -10.93 -18.30 -1.31
N THR A 343 -10.96 -16.98 -1.51
CA THR A 343 -10.59 -16.33 -2.75
C THR A 343 -9.07 -16.13 -2.86
N ARG A 344 -8.61 -15.51 -3.94
CA ARG A 344 -7.21 -15.05 -4.09
C ARG A 344 -6.88 -14.11 -2.94
N THR A 345 -5.79 -14.36 -2.24
CA THR A 345 -5.48 -13.65 -0.98
C THR A 345 -4.02 -13.20 -0.97
N ILE A 346 -3.78 -11.96 -0.56
CA ILE A 346 -2.43 -11.41 -0.37
C ILE A 346 -2.24 -11.12 1.12
N LEU A 347 -1.21 -11.72 1.71
CA LEU A 347 -0.82 -11.52 3.10
C LEU A 347 0.40 -10.62 3.16
N TYR A 348 0.36 -9.55 3.95
CA TYR A 348 1.49 -8.67 4.20
C TYR A 348 1.81 -8.68 5.68
N THR A 349 3.08 -8.64 6.03
CA THR A 349 3.49 -8.41 7.42
C THR A 349 4.32 -7.13 7.53
N LEU A 350 4.05 -6.36 8.57
CA LEU A 350 4.89 -5.23 8.93
C LEU A 350 6.14 -5.71 9.69
N ASN A 351 6.04 -6.84 10.40
CA ASN A 351 7.15 -7.41 11.15
C ASN A 351 7.97 -8.37 10.28
N PRO A 352 9.21 -8.03 9.89
CA PRO A 352 10.03 -8.91 9.04
C PRO A 352 10.41 -10.23 9.72
N CYS A 353 10.28 -10.35 11.05
CA CYS A 353 10.46 -11.63 11.75
C CYS A 353 9.38 -12.67 11.41
N ALA A 354 8.26 -12.25 10.81
CA ALA A 354 7.19 -13.13 10.37
C ALA A 354 7.26 -13.50 8.88
N ASN A 355 8.32 -13.11 8.16
CA ASN A 355 8.43 -13.39 6.72
C ASN A 355 8.34 -14.89 6.41
N GLU A 356 9.10 -15.74 7.13
CA GLU A 356 9.08 -17.19 6.94
C GLU A 356 7.76 -17.82 7.40
N VAL A 357 7.11 -17.24 8.41
CA VAL A 357 5.77 -17.66 8.85
C VAL A 357 4.78 -17.50 7.71
N ILE A 358 4.76 -16.33 7.08
CA ILE A 358 3.88 -16.08 5.92
C ILE A 358 4.28 -16.96 4.75
N ALA A 359 5.55 -16.97 4.37
CA ALA A 359 6.03 -17.71 3.20
C ALA A 359 5.69 -19.22 3.28
N THR A 360 5.70 -19.80 4.48
CA THR A 360 5.25 -21.20 4.69
C THR A 360 3.72 -21.32 4.72
N MET A 361 2.99 -20.33 5.25
CA MET A 361 1.53 -20.34 5.28
C MET A 361 0.91 -20.39 3.89
N LEU A 362 1.49 -19.68 2.93
CA LEU A 362 1.00 -19.62 1.55
C LEU A 362 0.82 -21.02 0.94
N GLY A 363 1.77 -21.91 1.19
CA GLY A 363 1.79 -23.27 0.61
C GLY A 363 0.62 -24.14 1.06
N ASN A 364 0.03 -23.85 2.23
CA ASN A 364 -1.05 -24.63 2.80
C ASN A 364 -2.38 -24.49 2.04
N PHE A 365 -2.56 -23.40 1.32
CA PHE A 365 -3.85 -23.01 0.71
C PHE A 365 -3.77 -22.78 -0.80
N GLN A 366 -2.70 -23.22 -1.46
CA GLN A 366 -2.64 -23.29 -2.92
C GLN A 366 -3.47 -24.49 -3.40
N ASP A 367 -4.38 -24.27 -4.33
CA ASP A 367 -5.32 -25.31 -4.81
C ASP A 367 -5.26 -25.54 -6.33
N GLY A 368 -4.37 -24.84 -7.03
CA GLY A 368 -4.21 -24.96 -8.48
C GLY A 368 -5.25 -24.22 -9.31
N SER A 369 -6.21 -23.53 -8.70
CA SER A 369 -7.25 -22.76 -9.42
C SER A 369 -6.65 -21.53 -10.14
N CYS A 370 -5.57 -20.98 -9.58
CA CYS A 370 -4.84 -19.89 -10.20
C CYS A 370 -3.36 -19.91 -9.73
N PRO A 371 -2.39 -19.57 -10.59
CA PRO A 371 -0.99 -19.51 -10.19
C PRO A 371 -0.79 -18.49 -9.06
N GLY A 372 -0.23 -18.96 -7.93
CA GLY A 372 -0.01 -18.09 -6.77
C GLY A 372 -1.28 -17.54 -6.17
N LYS A 373 -2.32 -18.37 -5.99
CA LYS A 373 -3.61 -17.98 -5.41
C LYS A 373 -3.43 -17.22 -4.10
N ILE A 374 -2.59 -17.73 -3.22
CA ILE A 374 -2.21 -17.06 -1.97
C ILE A 374 -0.82 -16.45 -2.15
N GLN A 375 -0.69 -15.16 -1.97
CA GLN A 375 0.50 -14.36 -2.21
C GLN A 375 1.13 -13.90 -0.90
N PHE A 376 2.45 -13.77 -0.90
CA PHE A 376 3.16 -12.94 0.05
C PHE A 376 3.32 -11.55 -0.59
N GLY A 377 2.69 -10.55 -0.04
CA GLY A 377 2.79 -9.17 -0.53
C GLY A 377 4.21 -8.61 -0.44
N SER A 378 4.46 -7.52 -1.15
CA SER A 378 5.76 -6.86 -1.17
C SER A 378 6.24 -6.44 0.23
N GLY A 379 7.54 -6.20 0.37
CA GLY A 379 8.05 -5.47 1.53
C GLY A 379 7.25 -4.19 1.66
N TRP A 380 6.39 -4.15 2.68
CA TRP A 380 5.40 -3.11 2.91
C TRP A 380 5.92 -2.12 3.94
N TRP A 381 5.18 -1.09 4.29
CA TRP A 381 5.49 -0.01 5.23
C TRP A 381 6.62 -0.35 6.23
N PHE A 382 7.62 0.50 6.36
CA PHE A 382 8.93 0.28 7.01
C PHE A 382 9.86 -0.76 6.34
N ASN A 383 9.33 -1.72 5.58
CA ASN A 383 10.08 -2.77 4.87
C ASN A 383 10.16 -2.51 3.35
N ASP A 384 9.59 -1.44 2.84
CA ASP A 384 9.57 -1.03 1.44
C ASP A 384 10.91 -0.39 1.00
N GLN A 385 12.01 -0.96 1.44
CA GLN A 385 13.37 -0.50 1.25
C GLN A 385 14.33 -1.69 1.02
N LEU A 386 15.60 -1.39 0.72
CA LEU A 386 16.60 -2.36 0.27
C LEU A 386 16.62 -3.64 1.11
N ASP A 387 16.80 -3.54 2.42
CA ASP A 387 16.88 -4.71 3.30
C ASP A 387 15.54 -5.44 3.44
N GLY A 388 14.45 -4.69 3.64
CA GLY A 388 13.11 -5.25 3.83
C GLY A 388 12.61 -5.99 2.60
N MET A 389 12.71 -5.38 1.41
CA MET A 389 12.35 -6.02 0.13
C MET A 389 13.22 -7.24 -0.15
N THR A 390 14.54 -7.14 0.10
CA THR A 390 15.46 -8.27 -0.11
C THR A 390 15.11 -9.45 0.81
N ARG A 391 14.82 -9.20 2.09
CA ARG A 391 14.41 -10.25 3.03
C ARG A 391 13.08 -10.89 2.62
N GLN A 392 12.10 -10.09 2.21
CA GLN A 392 10.80 -10.60 1.76
C GLN A 392 10.97 -11.48 0.52
N MET A 393 11.69 -11.01 -0.51
CA MET A 393 11.94 -11.78 -1.73
C MET A 393 12.74 -13.07 -1.44
N ASN A 394 13.72 -13.04 -0.55
CA ASN A 394 14.48 -14.22 -0.16
C ASN A 394 13.58 -15.25 0.55
N ALA A 395 12.76 -14.85 1.52
CA ALA A 395 11.83 -15.75 2.19
C ALA A 395 10.85 -16.38 1.20
N LEU A 396 10.28 -15.56 0.31
CA LEU A 396 9.38 -16.07 -0.75
C LEU A 396 10.10 -17.00 -1.72
N SER A 397 11.34 -16.71 -2.10
CA SER A 397 12.11 -17.53 -3.05
C SER A 397 12.36 -18.94 -2.53
N VAL A 398 12.73 -19.07 -1.24
CA VAL A 398 13.16 -20.36 -0.68
C VAL A 398 12.01 -21.21 -0.14
N LEU A 399 10.85 -20.61 0.13
CA LEU A 399 9.69 -21.28 0.72
C LEU A 399 8.45 -21.30 -0.17
N GLY A 400 8.47 -20.53 -1.27
CA GLY A 400 7.39 -20.43 -2.24
C GLY A 400 7.93 -20.36 -3.68
N LEU A 401 7.26 -19.60 -4.54
CA LEU A 401 7.67 -19.38 -5.92
C LEU A 401 7.76 -17.87 -6.23
N LEU A 402 8.96 -17.30 -6.15
CA LEU A 402 9.18 -15.88 -6.47
C LEU A 402 8.66 -15.51 -7.87
N SER A 403 8.77 -16.40 -8.86
CA SER A 403 8.28 -16.18 -10.22
C SER A 403 6.77 -15.92 -10.33
N ARG A 404 5.99 -16.23 -9.28
CA ARG A 404 4.54 -15.99 -9.23
C ARG A 404 4.16 -14.77 -8.39
N PHE A 405 5.14 -14.04 -7.90
CA PHE A 405 4.93 -12.84 -7.10
C PHE A 405 4.27 -11.73 -7.92
N VAL A 406 3.26 -11.06 -7.33
CA VAL A 406 2.52 -9.95 -7.97
C VAL A 406 3.27 -8.62 -7.97
N GLY A 407 4.47 -8.57 -7.37
CA GLY A 407 5.36 -7.43 -7.44
C GLY A 407 5.06 -6.32 -6.44
N MET A 408 5.52 -5.12 -6.78
CA MET A 408 5.53 -3.93 -5.92
C MET A 408 4.23 -3.16 -6.00
N LEU A 409 3.94 -2.42 -4.93
CA LEU A 409 2.93 -1.36 -4.81
C LEU A 409 3.58 -0.12 -4.17
N THR A 410 2.97 1.05 -4.27
CA THR A 410 3.57 2.26 -3.66
C THR A 410 3.15 2.48 -2.21
N ASP A 411 1.95 2.11 -1.83
CA ASP A 411 1.36 2.44 -0.52
C ASP A 411 1.54 3.94 -0.18
N SER A 412 1.34 4.81 -1.16
CA SER A 412 1.72 6.22 -1.04
C SER A 412 0.59 7.18 -1.39
N ARG A 413 0.66 8.36 -0.76
CA ARG A 413 -0.18 9.52 -1.05
C ARG A 413 0.44 10.45 -2.10
N SER A 414 1.72 10.24 -2.47
CA SER A 414 2.47 11.13 -3.36
C SER A 414 2.59 10.60 -4.77
N PHE A 415 2.34 11.46 -5.76
CA PHE A 415 2.56 11.18 -7.19
C PHE A 415 4.06 11.03 -7.55
N LEU A 416 4.97 11.38 -6.64
CA LEU A 416 6.41 11.15 -6.79
C LEU A 416 6.86 9.79 -6.24
N SER A 417 5.97 8.92 -5.78
CA SER A 417 6.35 7.62 -5.22
C SER A 417 6.45 6.49 -6.23
N TYR A 418 6.11 6.70 -7.49
CA TYR A 418 6.27 5.69 -8.54
C TYR A 418 7.70 5.16 -8.73
N PRO A 419 8.78 5.94 -8.46
CA PRO A 419 10.14 5.42 -8.41
C PRO A 419 10.37 4.27 -7.42
N ARG A 420 9.46 3.99 -6.49
CA ARG A 420 9.49 2.78 -5.65
C ARG A 420 9.38 1.51 -6.49
N HIS A 421 8.62 1.52 -7.59
CA HIS A 421 8.59 0.42 -8.56
C HIS A 421 9.94 0.24 -9.25
N GLU A 422 10.58 1.33 -9.66
CA GLU A 422 11.94 1.30 -10.20
C GLU A 422 12.93 0.71 -9.20
N TYR A 423 12.90 1.21 -7.95
CA TYR A 423 13.75 0.73 -6.87
C TYR A 423 13.60 -0.77 -6.64
N PHE A 424 12.36 -1.25 -6.55
CA PHE A 424 12.04 -2.67 -6.43
C PHE A 424 12.56 -3.49 -7.61
N ARG A 425 12.31 -3.04 -8.86
CA ARG A 425 12.74 -3.74 -10.08
C ARG A 425 14.26 -3.86 -10.15
N ARG A 426 14.97 -2.83 -9.72
CA ARG A 426 16.45 -2.85 -9.63
C ARG A 426 16.91 -3.89 -8.61
N LEU A 427 16.30 -3.96 -7.44
CA LEU A 427 16.62 -4.97 -6.43
C LEU A 427 16.33 -6.39 -6.91
N LEU A 428 15.20 -6.62 -7.56
CA LEU A 428 14.84 -7.91 -8.15
C LEU A 428 15.88 -8.35 -9.19
N CYS A 429 16.21 -7.48 -10.14
CA CYS A 429 17.19 -7.76 -11.17
C CYS A 429 18.58 -8.00 -10.59
N ASN A 430 18.96 -7.25 -9.54
CA ASN A 430 20.24 -7.43 -8.86
C ASN A 430 20.32 -8.75 -8.10
N LEU A 431 19.23 -9.16 -7.45
CA LEU A 431 19.16 -10.47 -6.78
C LEU A 431 19.42 -11.61 -7.78
N LEU A 432 18.67 -11.63 -8.88
CA LEU A 432 18.81 -12.68 -9.91
C LEU A 432 20.15 -12.61 -10.64
N GLY A 433 20.61 -11.41 -11.00
CA GLY A 433 21.90 -11.21 -11.67
C GLY A 433 23.09 -11.66 -10.81
N ASN A 434 23.05 -11.38 -9.51
CA ASN A 434 24.07 -11.88 -8.58
C ASN A 434 24.07 -13.41 -8.45
N ASP A 435 22.89 -14.03 -8.49
CA ASP A 435 22.79 -15.50 -8.43
C ASP A 435 23.33 -16.16 -9.69
N VAL A 436 23.12 -15.55 -10.86
CA VAL A 436 23.75 -16.01 -12.12
C VAL A 436 25.26 -15.92 -12.05
N GLU A 437 25.81 -14.79 -11.62
CA GLU A 437 27.27 -14.60 -11.51
C GLU A 437 27.93 -15.54 -10.49
N LYS A 438 27.18 -15.96 -9.47
CA LYS A 438 27.65 -16.96 -8.49
C LYS A 438 27.45 -18.41 -8.94
N GLY A 439 26.82 -18.64 -10.10
CA GLY A 439 26.50 -19.98 -10.59
C GLY A 439 25.38 -20.65 -9.80
N LEU A 440 24.57 -19.91 -9.08
CA LEU A 440 23.38 -20.42 -8.39
C LEU A 440 22.18 -20.54 -9.31
N LEU A 441 22.15 -19.75 -10.38
CA LEU A 441 21.17 -19.83 -11.47
C LEU A 441 21.89 -20.00 -12.81
N PRO A 442 21.28 -20.70 -13.78
CA PRO A 442 21.81 -20.76 -15.13
C PRO A 442 21.72 -19.37 -15.80
N ASN A 443 22.65 -19.07 -16.70
CA ASN A 443 22.58 -17.88 -17.55
C ASN A 443 21.55 -18.08 -18.69
N ASP A 444 20.29 -18.32 -18.32
CA ASP A 444 19.16 -18.46 -19.23
C ASP A 444 18.40 -17.15 -19.28
N MET A 445 18.85 -16.24 -20.16
CA MET A 445 18.26 -14.90 -20.27
C MET A 445 16.80 -14.92 -20.71
N GLU A 446 16.34 -15.93 -21.46
CA GLU A 446 14.94 -16.06 -21.86
C GLU A 446 14.03 -16.29 -20.64
N SER A 447 14.39 -17.22 -19.78
CA SER A 447 13.63 -17.50 -18.55
C SER A 447 13.74 -16.38 -17.52
N LEU A 448 14.92 -15.79 -17.35
CA LEU A 448 15.16 -14.70 -16.41
C LEU A 448 14.43 -13.42 -16.80
N SER A 449 14.47 -13.03 -18.08
CA SER A 449 13.78 -11.85 -18.57
C SER A 449 12.26 -11.98 -18.42
N ARG A 450 11.70 -13.14 -18.81
CA ARG A 450 10.29 -13.43 -18.58
C ARG A 450 9.91 -13.30 -17.10
N MET A 451 10.74 -13.86 -16.21
CA MET A 451 10.49 -13.79 -14.77
C MET A 451 10.45 -12.35 -14.24
N VAL A 452 11.39 -11.49 -14.65
CA VAL A 452 11.39 -10.09 -14.19
C VAL A 452 10.24 -9.27 -14.80
N GLU A 453 9.85 -9.54 -16.05
CA GLU A 453 8.68 -8.93 -16.69
C GLU A 453 7.38 -9.37 -16.01
N ASP A 454 7.25 -10.66 -15.68
CA ASP A 454 6.09 -11.22 -15.00
C ASP A 454 5.93 -10.59 -13.60
N ILE A 455 6.98 -10.54 -12.80
CA ILE A 455 6.95 -9.96 -11.45
C ILE A 455 6.72 -8.44 -11.52
N SER A 456 7.29 -7.78 -12.53
CA SER A 456 7.16 -6.32 -12.68
C SER A 456 5.78 -5.88 -13.17
N TYR A 457 5.00 -6.76 -13.84
CA TYR A 457 3.74 -6.38 -14.46
C TYR A 457 2.74 -7.52 -14.70
N ASN A 458 3.13 -8.58 -15.44
CA ASN A 458 2.17 -9.55 -15.97
C ASN A 458 1.45 -10.33 -14.86
N ASN A 459 2.13 -10.66 -13.76
CA ASN A 459 1.51 -11.37 -12.63
C ASN A 459 0.41 -10.54 -12.00
N ALA A 460 0.64 -9.25 -11.72
CA ALA A 460 -0.39 -8.36 -11.18
C ALA A 460 -1.57 -8.23 -12.15
N ARG A 461 -1.30 -8.00 -13.43
CA ARG A 461 -2.34 -7.90 -14.47
C ARG A 461 -3.26 -9.11 -14.50
N ASN A 462 -2.68 -10.31 -14.46
CA ASN A 462 -3.42 -11.58 -14.52
C ASN A 462 -4.14 -11.91 -13.20
N TYR A 463 -3.50 -11.58 -12.08
CA TYR A 463 -4.02 -11.87 -10.74
C TYR A 463 -5.26 -11.04 -10.39
N PHE A 464 -5.21 -9.74 -10.66
CA PHE A 464 -6.31 -8.82 -10.31
C PHE A 464 -7.42 -8.75 -11.37
N LYS A 465 -7.16 -9.15 -12.61
CA LYS A 465 -8.13 -9.10 -13.71
C LYS A 465 -8.72 -7.70 -13.94
N PHE A 466 -7.89 -6.68 -13.92
CA PHE A 466 -8.33 -5.29 -14.13
C PHE A 466 -8.79 -4.98 -15.57
N TYR A 467 -8.54 -5.89 -16.51
CA TYR A 467 -8.80 -5.73 -17.93
C TYR A 467 -9.70 -6.84 -18.47
#